data_e53baf36a535f496aae857c5c12a8ad7
#
_entry.id   e53baf36a535f496aae857c5c12a8ad7
#
_cell.length_a   1.000
_cell.length_b   1.000
_cell.length_c   1.000
_cell.angle_alpha   90.00
_cell.angle_beta   90.00
_cell.angle_gamma   90.00
#
_symmetry.space_group_name_H-M   'P 1'
#
loop_
_entity.id
_entity.type
_entity.pdbx_description
1 polymer ?
#
loop_
_entity_poly.entity_id
_entity_poly.type
_entity_poly.pdbx_seq_one_letter_code
_entity_poly.pdbx_strand_id
1 'polypeptide(L)'
;MAIQTYTISDLAREFDLTTRAMRFYEDMGLLQPQRAGPGGRNRVYSARDRTRLKLTLRAKRLGLSLSEAKEIIDMYDSPRDTGPQLRKFLAVLAQHRKQLEEQMADLQANLDEVRVHERDARALLARAEKHQRQAA
;
A
#
# COMPACT_ATOMS: atom_id res chain seq x y z
N MET A 1 18.00 -4.98 28.23
CA MET A 1 17.38 -5.63 27.05
C MET A 1 18.02 -5.13 25.78
N ALA A 2 18.38 -6.02 24.91
CA ALA A 2 18.92 -5.64 23.62
C ALA A 2 17.82 -5.01 22.75
N ILE A 3 18.07 -3.82 22.22
CA ILE A 3 17.19 -3.16 21.28
C ILE A 3 17.43 -3.81 19.92
N GLN A 4 16.38 -4.34 19.32
CA GLN A 4 16.49 -4.96 18.00
C GLN A 4 16.69 -3.89 16.94
N THR A 5 17.71 -4.09 16.12
CA THR A 5 18.03 -3.23 14.99
C THR A 5 18.16 -4.05 13.71
N TYR A 6 18.11 -3.37 12.58
CA TYR A 6 18.12 -4.01 11.27
C TYR A 6 19.08 -3.27 10.35
N THR A 7 19.74 -4.02 9.47
CA THR A 7 20.53 -3.44 8.38
C THR A 7 19.60 -3.16 7.19
N ILE A 8 20.10 -2.37 6.23
CA ILE A 8 19.36 -2.14 4.97
C ILE A 8 19.13 -3.47 4.23
N SER A 9 20.11 -4.37 4.26
CA SER A 9 19.98 -5.69 3.63
C SER A 9 18.93 -6.55 4.31
N ASP A 10 18.86 -6.50 5.64
CA ASP A 10 17.85 -7.24 6.41
C ASP A 10 16.43 -6.86 5.98
N LEU A 11 16.14 -5.57 5.95
CA LEU A 11 14.80 -5.08 5.61
C LEU A 11 14.49 -5.23 4.13
N ALA A 12 15.46 -4.98 3.26
CA ALA A 12 15.29 -5.18 1.82
C ALA A 12 14.93 -6.64 1.52
N ARG A 13 15.57 -7.57 2.19
CA ARG A 13 15.30 -9.01 2.04
C ARG A 13 13.93 -9.39 2.60
N GLU A 14 13.61 -8.91 3.79
CA GLU A 14 12.33 -9.22 4.45
C GLU A 14 11.13 -8.78 3.62
N PHE A 15 11.20 -7.59 3.02
CA PHE A 15 10.09 -6.99 2.27
C PHE A 15 10.22 -7.10 0.75
N ASP A 16 11.22 -7.82 0.27
CA ASP A 16 11.48 -8.03 -1.15
C ASP A 16 11.65 -6.69 -1.90
N LEU A 17 12.51 -5.84 -1.36
CA LEU A 17 12.80 -4.53 -1.91
C LEU A 17 14.26 -4.42 -2.32
N THR A 18 14.53 -3.49 -3.24
CA THR A 18 15.91 -3.11 -3.55
C THR A 18 16.43 -2.12 -2.51
N THR A 19 17.74 -2.05 -2.35
CA THR A 19 18.35 -1.04 -1.48
C THR A 19 18.07 0.38 -2.00
N ARG A 20 17.90 0.52 -3.31
CA ARG A 20 17.51 1.79 -3.93
C ARG A 20 16.12 2.23 -3.48
N ALA A 21 15.16 1.32 -3.41
CA ALA A 21 13.82 1.61 -2.91
C ALA A 21 13.87 2.04 -1.44
N MET A 22 14.70 1.37 -0.63
CA MET A 22 14.91 1.73 0.77
C MET A 22 15.43 3.16 0.92
N ARG A 23 16.42 3.53 0.10
CA ARG A 23 16.98 4.90 0.10
C ARG A 23 15.95 5.94 -0.33
N PHE A 24 15.11 5.58 -1.28
CA PHE A 24 14.02 6.45 -1.74
C PHE A 24 13.05 6.74 -0.59
N TYR A 25 12.63 5.73 0.17
CA TYR A 25 11.75 5.92 1.32
C TYR A 25 12.41 6.75 2.42
N GLU A 26 13.72 6.59 2.59
CA GLU A 26 14.51 7.41 3.49
C GLU A 26 14.50 8.88 3.05
N ASP A 27 14.73 9.14 1.76
CA ASP A 27 14.71 10.49 1.17
C ASP A 27 13.32 11.15 1.31
N MET A 28 12.27 10.36 1.25
CA MET A 28 10.90 10.82 1.45
C MET A 28 10.57 11.10 2.92
N GLY A 29 11.45 10.76 3.85
CA GLY A 29 11.22 10.93 5.28
C GLY A 29 10.35 9.86 5.92
N LEU A 30 10.11 8.76 5.23
CA LEU A 30 9.34 7.62 5.76
C LEU A 30 10.17 6.78 6.72
N LEU A 31 11.48 6.71 6.48
CA LEU A 31 12.44 6.00 7.31
C LEU A 31 13.51 6.97 7.78
N GLN A 32 13.98 6.79 9.01
CA GLN A 32 15.02 7.65 9.60
C GLN A 32 16.07 6.78 10.28
N PRO A 33 16.90 6.05 9.49
CA PRO A 33 17.94 5.22 10.08
C PRO A 33 19.03 6.07 10.70
N GLN A 34 19.65 5.55 11.73
CA GLN A 34 20.85 6.13 12.30
C GLN A 34 22.05 5.66 11.48
N ARG A 35 23.08 6.51 11.42
CA ARG A 35 24.35 6.17 10.77
C ARG A 35 25.32 5.66 11.81
N ALA A 36 25.99 4.55 11.50
CA ALA A 36 26.94 3.92 12.38
C ALA A 36 28.19 3.47 11.58
N GLY A 37 29.23 3.11 12.30
CA GLY A 37 30.48 2.63 11.71
C GLY A 37 31.35 3.74 11.19
N PRO A 38 32.52 3.41 10.58
CA PRO A 38 33.49 4.39 10.10
C PRO A 38 32.88 5.29 9.02
N GLY A 39 32.95 6.61 9.23
CA GLY A 39 32.41 7.60 8.30
C GLY A 39 30.88 7.59 8.16
N GLY A 40 30.16 6.94 9.08
CA GLY A 40 28.70 6.86 9.04
C GLY A 40 28.16 6.09 7.84
N ARG A 41 28.88 5.10 7.37
CA ARG A 41 28.53 4.36 6.15
C ARG A 41 27.41 3.36 6.34
N ASN A 42 27.23 2.87 7.57
CA ASN A 42 26.24 1.85 7.87
C ASN A 42 24.93 2.48 8.32
N ARG A 43 23.83 2.05 7.74
CA ARG A 43 22.49 2.43 8.15
C ARG A 43 21.98 1.43 9.18
N VAL A 44 21.48 1.94 10.30
CA VAL A 44 20.88 1.13 11.36
C VAL A 44 19.42 1.52 11.49
N TYR A 45 18.54 0.62 11.18
CA TYR A 45 17.09 0.83 11.24
C TYR A 45 16.54 0.30 12.56
N SER A 46 15.61 1.05 13.15
CA SER A 46 14.94 0.66 14.38
C SER A 46 13.73 -0.23 14.11
N ALA A 47 13.17 -0.82 15.17
CA ALA A 47 11.90 -1.53 15.08
C ALA A 47 10.77 -0.59 14.62
N ARG A 48 10.83 0.69 15.00
CA ARG A 48 9.90 1.72 14.53
C ARG A 48 10.01 1.91 13.02
N ASP A 49 11.22 1.99 12.48
CA ASP A 49 11.45 2.06 11.03
C ASP A 49 10.87 0.85 10.30
N ARG A 50 11.07 -0.34 10.86
CA ARG A 50 10.52 -1.57 10.29
C ARG A 50 8.99 -1.52 10.21
N THR A 51 8.33 -1.06 11.28
CA THR A 51 6.88 -0.90 11.31
C THR A 51 6.42 0.13 10.29
N ARG A 52 7.11 1.28 10.21
CA ARG A 52 6.81 2.33 9.25
C ARG A 52 6.93 1.83 7.82
N LEU A 53 7.96 1.04 7.52
CA LEU A 53 8.15 0.43 6.20
C LEU A 53 7.00 -0.52 5.86
N LYS A 54 6.61 -1.36 6.81
CA LYS A 54 5.49 -2.28 6.64
C LYS A 54 4.19 -1.54 6.32
N LEU A 55 3.91 -0.45 7.04
CA LEU A 55 2.73 0.38 6.83
C LEU A 55 2.79 1.12 5.49
N THR A 56 3.96 1.61 5.10
CA THR A 56 4.19 2.26 3.81
C THR A 56 3.87 1.32 2.63
N LEU A 57 4.38 0.11 2.69
CA LEU A 57 4.15 -0.89 1.64
C LEU A 57 2.68 -1.31 1.57
N ARG A 58 2.02 -1.40 2.72
CA ARG A 58 0.59 -1.70 2.78
C ARG A 58 -0.23 -0.57 2.14
N ALA A 59 0.09 0.68 2.47
CA ALA A 59 -0.58 1.85 1.90
C ALA A 59 -0.39 1.92 0.38
N LYS A 60 0.81 1.65 -0.09
CA LYS A 60 1.12 1.60 -1.52
C LYS A 60 0.28 0.53 -2.22
N ARG A 61 0.13 -0.63 -1.61
CA ARG A 61 -0.68 -1.73 -2.15
C ARG A 61 -2.15 -1.34 -2.26
N LEU A 62 -2.63 -0.51 -1.34
CA LEU A 62 -4.01 0.00 -1.34
C LEU A 62 -4.22 1.19 -2.28
N GLY A 63 -3.17 1.61 -3.02
CA GLY A 63 -3.27 2.68 -3.98
C GLY A 63 -3.11 4.09 -3.42
N LEU A 64 -2.66 4.22 -2.17
CA LEU A 64 -2.37 5.53 -1.58
C LEU A 64 -1.04 6.05 -2.11
N SER A 65 -0.94 7.37 -2.27
CA SER A 65 0.34 8.00 -2.60
C SER A 65 1.29 7.92 -1.41
N LEU A 66 2.58 8.04 -1.67
CA LEU A 66 3.58 8.05 -0.59
C LEU A 66 3.42 9.26 0.32
N SER A 67 3.00 10.42 -0.21
CA SER A 67 2.71 11.60 0.59
C SER A 67 1.54 11.36 1.55
N GLU A 68 0.48 10.75 1.06
CA GLU A 68 -0.68 10.39 1.89
C GLU A 68 -0.31 9.36 2.95
N ALA A 69 0.47 8.35 2.57
CA ALA A 69 0.95 7.33 3.51
C ALA A 69 1.81 7.96 4.60
N LYS A 70 2.71 8.88 4.23
CA LYS A 70 3.57 9.58 5.19
C LYS A 70 2.75 10.39 6.19
N GLU A 71 1.75 11.11 5.72
CA GLU A 71 0.88 11.91 6.58
C GLU A 71 0.20 11.05 7.66
N ILE A 72 -0.35 9.91 7.26
CA ILE A 72 -1.00 8.98 8.19
C ILE A 72 0.01 8.37 9.15
N ILE A 73 1.14 7.90 8.65
CA ILE A 73 2.17 7.22 9.46
C ILE A 73 2.78 8.19 10.47
N ASP A 74 3.05 9.43 10.07
CA ASP A 74 3.58 10.45 10.96
C ASP A 74 2.57 10.77 12.09
N MET A 75 1.30 10.74 11.81
CA MET A 75 0.26 10.92 12.82
C MET A 75 0.21 9.77 13.82
N TYR A 76 0.46 8.53 13.38
CA TYR A 76 0.55 7.38 14.28
C TYR A 76 1.69 7.50 15.28
N ASP A 77 2.80 8.10 14.85
CA ASP A 77 3.99 8.24 15.68
C ASP A 77 3.95 9.46 16.58
N SER A 78 3.05 10.40 16.34
CA SER A 78 2.93 11.63 17.12
C SER A 78 2.11 11.40 18.39
N PRO A 79 2.40 12.09 19.48
CA PRO A 79 1.53 12.08 20.66
C PRO A 79 0.13 12.54 20.30
N ARG A 80 -0.88 11.75 20.66
CA ARG A 80 -2.28 12.01 20.31
C ARG A 80 -3.14 12.25 21.53
N ASP A 81 -2.63 13.07 22.44
CA ASP A 81 -3.27 13.29 23.73
C ASP A 81 -4.25 14.47 23.71
N THR A 82 -4.33 15.20 22.59
CA THR A 82 -5.20 16.38 22.47
C THR A 82 -6.38 16.12 21.54
N GLY A 83 -7.52 16.71 21.87
CA GLY A 83 -8.71 16.65 21.01
C GLY A 83 -8.48 17.18 19.60
N PRO A 84 -7.78 18.33 19.42
CA PRO A 84 -7.47 18.83 18.08
C PRO A 84 -6.68 17.86 17.21
N GLN A 85 -5.67 17.19 17.78
CA GLN A 85 -4.87 16.20 17.05
C GLN A 85 -5.71 15.00 16.62
N LEU A 86 -6.56 14.50 17.50
CA LEU A 86 -7.46 13.40 17.21
C LEU A 86 -8.48 13.77 16.12
N ARG A 87 -9.02 14.98 16.18
CA ARG A 87 -9.95 15.47 15.14
C ARG A 87 -9.27 15.54 13.78
N LYS A 88 -8.03 16.04 13.72
CA LYS A 88 -7.26 16.09 12.48
C LYS A 88 -7.00 14.69 11.93
N PHE A 89 -6.61 13.78 12.79
CA PHE A 89 -6.37 12.38 12.43
C PHE A 89 -7.65 11.73 11.87
N LEU A 90 -8.78 11.92 12.54
CA LEU A 90 -10.07 11.41 12.06
C LEU A 90 -10.47 11.99 10.71
N ALA A 91 -10.21 13.28 10.48
CA ALA A 91 -10.51 13.92 9.20
C ALA A 91 -9.69 13.31 8.07
N VAL A 92 -8.40 13.07 8.29
CA VAL A 92 -7.51 12.44 7.31
C VAL A 92 -7.98 11.00 7.02
N LEU A 93 -8.28 10.23 8.07
CA LEU A 93 -8.78 8.86 7.91
C LEU A 93 -10.11 8.81 7.16
N ALA A 94 -11.03 9.73 7.46
CA ALA A 94 -12.33 9.81 6.78
C ALA A 94 -12.15 10.09 5.29
N GLN A 95 -11.22 10.97 4.92
CA GLN A 95 -10.92 11.28 3.53
C GLN A 95 -10.39 10.05 2.79
N HIS A 96 -9.47 9.30 3.40
CA HIS A 96 -8.94 8.07 2.81
C HIS A 96 -10.02 6.99 2.67
N ARG A 97 -10.85 6.83 3.69
CA ARG A 97 -11.97 5.89 3.63
C ARG A 97 -12.89 6.22 2.46
N LYS A 98 -13.23 7.50 2.29
CA LYS A 98 -14.08 7.95 1.19
C LYS A 98 -13.48 7.60 -0.18
N GLN A 99 -12.18 7.86 -0.37
CA GLN A 99 -11.49 7.52 -1.61
C GLN A 99 -11.52 6.02 -1.89
N LEU A 100 -11.28 5.20 -0.87
CA LEU A 100 -11.31 3.74 -1.02
C LEU A 100 -12.74 3.24 -1.33
N GLU A 101 -13.75 3.81 -0.72
CA GLU A 101 -15.15 3.48 -1.01
C GLU A 101 -15.51 3.82 -2.46
N GLU A 102 -15.05 4.96 -2.97
CA GLU A 102 -15.25 5.37 -4.36
C GLU A 102 -14.55 4.40 -5.33
N GLN A 103 -13.30 4.00 -5.04
CA GLN A 103 -12.57 3.01 -5.83
C GLN A 103 -13.29 1.67 -5.84
N MET A 104 -13.81 1.25 -4.70
CA MET A 104 -14.55 0.00 -4.57
C MET A 104 -15.83 0.03 -5.42
N ALA A 105 -16.55 1.16 -5.41
CA ALA A 105 -17.75 1.34 -6.23
C ALA A 105 -17.42 1.27 -7.72
N ASP A 106 -16.33 1.91 -8.16
CA ASP A 106 -15.87 1.89 -9.54
C ASP A 106 -15.51 0.47 -9.99
N LEU A 107 -14.79 -0.26 -9.14
CA LEU A 107 -14.43 -1.65 -9.41
C LEU A 107 -15.67 -2.55 -9.50
N GLN A 108 -16.64 -2.34 -8.62
CA GLN A 108 -17.89 -3.08 -8.64
C GLN A 108 -18.65 -2.84 -9.95
N ALA A 109 -18.73 -1.59 -10.40
CA ALA A 109 -19.37 -1.24 -11.66
C ALA A 109 -18.67 -1.92 -12.85
N ASN A 110 -17.35 -1.91 -12.88
CA ASN A 110 -16.56 -2.56 -13.91
C ASN A 110 -16.78 -4.08 -13.91
N LEU A 111 -16.81 -4.68 -12.74
CA LEU A 111 -17.05 -6.12 -12.59
C LEU A 111 -18.43 -6.51 -13.09
N ASP A 112 -19.45 -5.72 -12.77
CA ASP A 112 -20.82 -5.95 -13.23
C ASP A 112 -20.91 -5.88 -14.75
N GLU A 113 -20.21 -4.93 -15.36
CA GLU A 113 -20.16 -4.77 -16.82
C GLU A 113 -19.49 -5.98 -17.48
N VAL A 114 -18.38 -6.45 -16.94
CA VAL A 114 -17.69 -7.65 -17.46
C VAL A 114 -18.61 -8.88 -17.38
N ARG A 115 -19.34 -9.03 -16.29
CA ARG A 115 -20.29 -10.15 -16.11
C ARG A 115 -21.40 -10.11 -17.15
N VAL A 116 -21.91 -8.95 -17.50
CA VAL A 116 -22.90 -8.79 -18.57
C VAL A 116 -22.33 -9.24 -19.91
N HIS A 117 -21.12 -8.79 -20.26
CA HIS A 117 -20.46 -9.19 -21.49
C HIS A 117 -20.17 -10.68 -21.57
N GLU A 118 -19.75 -11.29 -20.45
CA GLU A 118 -19.55 -12.73 -20.37
C GLU A 118 -20.86 -13.50 -20.64
N ARG A 119 -21.94 -13.08 -20.02
CA ARG A 119 -23.26 -13.69 -20.21
C ARG A 119 -23.69 -13.61 -21.66
N ASP A 120 -23.55 -12.45 -22.28
CA ASP A 120 -23.95 -12.23 -23.68
C ASP A 120 -23.08 -13.07 -24.64
N ALA A 121 -21.77 -13.12 -24.38
CA ALA A 121 -20.85 -13.93 -25.19
C ALA A 121 -21.16 -15.41 -25.07
N ARG A 122 -21.48 -15.90 -23.87
CA ARG A 122 -21.87 -17.31 -23.68
C ARG A 122 -23.15 -17.66 -24.45
N ALA A 123 -24.12 -16.74 -24.46
CA ALA A 123 -25.36 -16.95 -25.22
C ALA A 123 -25.09 -17.00 -26.73
N LEU A 124 -24.23 -16.12 -27.24
CA LEU A 124 -23.83 -16.14 -28.65
C LEU A 124 -23.04 -17.40 -28.99
N LEU A 125 -22.15 -17.83 -28.13
CA LEU A 125 -21.38 -19.06 -28.31
C LEU A 125 -22.31 -20.29 -28.38
N ALA A 126 -23.28 -20.37 -27.48
CA ALA A 126 -24.24 -21.45 -27.47
C ALA A 126 -25.06 -21.55 -28.76
N ARG A 127 -25.47 -20.38 -29.30
CA ARG A 127 -26.16 -20.30 -30.59
C ARG A 127 -25.27 -20.74 -31.73
N ALA A 128 -24.01 -20.29 -31.76
CA ALA A 128 -23.05 -20.66 -32.79
C ALA A 128 -22.78 -22.17 -32.79
N GLU A 129 -22.59 -22.78 -31.61
CA GLU A 129 -22.37 -24.22 -31.47
C GLU A 129 -23.61 -25.04 -31.92
N LYS A 130 -24.79 -24.58 -31.52
CA LYS A 130 -26.05 -25.20 -31.94
C LYS A 130 -26.21 -25.15 -33.45
N HIS A 131 -25.92 -23.98 -34.05
CA HIS A 131 -26.01 -23.81 -35.49
C HIS A 131 -25.03 -24.73 -36.24
N GLN A 132 -23.80 -24.88 -35.79
CA GLN A 132 -22.81 -25.78 -36.35
C GLN A 132 -23.27 -27.23 -36.29
N ARG A 133 -23.87 -27.66 -35.17
CA ARG A 133 -24.40 -29.02 -35.03
C ARG A 133 -25.54 -29.30 -35.98
N GLN A 134 -26.41 -28.31 -36.26
CA GLN A 134 -27.51 -28.48 -37.20
C GLN A 134 -27.06 -28.46 -38.64
N ALA A 135 -25.94 -27.80 -38.97
CA ALA A 135 -25.39 -27.72 -40.32
C ALA A 135 -24.56 -28.97 -40.71
N ALA A 136 -24.16 -29.79 -39.75
CA ALA A 136 -23.36 -30.98 -40.00
C ALA A 136 -24.19 -32.14 -40.57
#